data_9b167088529daaf6acd69e5823949f89
#
_entry.id   9b167088529daaf6acd69e5823949f89
#
_cell.length_a   1.000
_cell.length_b   1.000
_cell.length_c   1.000
_cell.angle_alpha   90.00
_cell.angle_beta   90.00
_cell.angle_gamma   90.00
#
_symmetry.space_group_name_H-M   'P 1'
#
loop_
_entity.id
_entity.type
_entity.pdbx_description
1 polymer ?
#
loop_
_entity_poly.entity_id
_entity_poly.type
_entity_poly.pdbx_seq_one_letter_code
_entity_poly.pdbx_strand_id
1 'polypeptide(L)'
;VDSADVGTRPSVEDLQELLGTVEFPGGSRLTYEPGGQLELSGPPGCTAVEAVDPIRADFAAVEQALASRGWRVDGRAYDDRREARRVNGLARYGEMEKWFSEGGWSTAPQMMCNTAAVQVNVGCGPDPALTWKRANRMAAPLAAAFAASPGGDWASCRLKAWAGLDPSRTRSAFSTGDPVDDWTAYAMSAKAMLRQGADGIRRIPCGPSFSEWVEGVTLPDEPPTLADFDLHLSTLFPPVRLKGWIELRVFDLPSHDDWPVPVAVTAALLTGDELEGEESLLAPVNGVDWTEAARSGLNDAALRAAAQALIDAAISRLAGEGNPLAAQVSAWAGRCL
;
A
#
# COMPACT_ATOMS: atom_id res chain seq x y z
N VAL A 1 16.10 1.45 -6.01
CA VAL A 1 17.39 0.87 -6.39
C VAL A 1 18.51 1.82 -6.00
N ASP A 2 19.62 1.27 -5.57
CA ASP A 2 20.81 1.98 -5.09
C ASP A 2 22.02 1.63 -5.97
N SER A 3 22.78 2.63 -6.39
CA SER A 3 24.08 2.42 -7.00
C SER A 3 25.15 2.34 -5.90
N ALA A 4 26.41 2.04 -6.26
CA ALA A 4 27.52 2.06 -5.31
C ALA A 4 27.71 3.43 -4.63
N ASP A 5 27.29 4.50 -5.30
CA ASP A 5 27.18 5.85 -4.72
C ASP A 5 25.74 6.08 -4.22
N VAL A 6 25.59 6.13 -2.91
CA VAL A 6 24.28 6.31 -2.22
C VAL A 6 23.52 7.57 -2.65
N GLY A 7 24.23 8.59 -3.18
CA GLY A 7 23.60 9.80 -3.73
C GLY A 7 22.96 9.63 -5.10
N THR A 8 23.28 8.55 -5.82
CA THR A 8 22.90 8.38 -7.22
C THR A 8 21.88 7.26 -7.38
N ARG A 9 20.70 7.59 -7.91
CA ARG A 9 19.70 6.60 -8.36
C ARG A 9 19.93 6.34 -9.86
N PRO A 10 19.84 5.08 -10.33
CA PRO A 10 19.69 4.81 -11.75
C PRO A 10 18.49 5.55 -12.32
N SER A 11 18.56 5.99 -13.57
CA SER A 11 17.40 6.56 -14.24
C SER A 11 16.33 5.48 -14.51
N VAL A 12 15.09 5.88 -14.73
CA VAL A 12 14.05 4.93 -15.11
C VAL A 12 14.37 4.27 -16.45
N GLU A 13 14.96 5.02 -17.36
CA GLU A 13 15.40 4.55 -18.68
C GLU A 13 16.47 3.46 -18.56
N ASP A 14 17.49 3.66 -17.72
CA ASP A 14 18.53 2.66 -17.45
C ASP A 14 17.95 1.37 -16.84
N LEU A 15 17.00 1.53 -15.91
CA LEU A 15 16.29 0.41 -15.29
C LEU A 15 15.41 -0.32 -16.30
N GLN A 16 14.72 0.39 -17.19
CA GLN A 16 13.90 -0.20 -18.25
C GLN A 16 14.76 -0.94 -19.28
N GLU A 17 15.91 -0.37 -19.67
CA GLU A 17 16.85 -1.04 -20.56
C GLU A 17 17.34 -2.37 -19.95
N LEU A 18 17.78 -2.33 -18.69
CA LEU A 18 18.32 -3.51 -18.01
C LEU A 18 17.24 -4.56 -17.73
N LEU A 19 16.14 -4.15 -17.10
CA LEU A 19 15.12 -5.08 -16.60
C LEU A 19 14.11 -5.48 -17.68
N GLY A 20 14.01 -4.73 -18.78
CA GLY A 20 13.18 -5.10 -19.93
C GLY A 20 13.65 -6.37 -20.67
N THR A 21 14.88 -6.84 -20.40
CA THR A 21 15.43 -8.08 -20.95
C THR A 21 15.36 -9.25 -19.96
N VAL A 22 14.89 -9.02 -18.73
CA VAL A 22 14.78 -10.04 -17.69
C VAL A 22 13.48 -10.83 -17.88
N GLU A 23 13.60 -12.14 -17.92
CA GLU A 23 12.46 -13.03 -17.82
C GLU A 23 12.02 -13.14 -16.35
N PHE A 24 10.73 -12.99 -16.10
CA PHE A 24 10.12 -13.18 -14.79
C PHE A 24 9.48 -14.56 -14.69
N PRO A 25 10.19 -15.58 -14.16
CA PRO A 25 9.72 -16.97 -14.12
C PRO A 25 8.44 -17.13 -13.29
N GLY A 26 8.21 -16.23 -12.33
CA GLY A 26 7.00 -16.18 -11.51
C GLY A 26 5.85 -15.43 -12.18
N GLY A 27 6.06 -14.76 -13.31
CA GLY A 27 5.04 -14.06 -14.07
C GLY A 27 4.63 -12.72 -13.48
N SER A 28 5.45 -12.10 -12.63
CA SER A 28 5.18 -10.77 -12.08
C SER A 28 5.21 -9.69 -13.15
N ARG A 29 4.37 -8.69 -12.97
CA ARG A 29 4.43 -7.44 -13.74
C ARG A 29 5.35 -6.44 -13.03
N LEU A 30 6.35 -5.94 -13.74
CA LEU A 30 7.21 -4.87 -13.26
C LEU A 30 6.66 -3.50 -13.67
N THR A 31 6.57 -2.59 -12.71
CA THR A 31 6.25 -1.18 -12.92
C THR A 31 7.24 -0.26 -12.21
N TYR A 32 7.21 1.03 -12.57
CA TYR A 32 8.12 2.05 -12.04
C TYR A 32 7.30 3.19 -11.46
N GLU A 33 7.52 3.44 -10.18
CA GLU A 33 6.86 4.50 -9.42
C GLU A 33 7.48 5.88 -9.70
N PRO A 34 6.85 7.00 -9.27
CA PRO A 34 7.31 8.36 -9.59
C PRO A 34 8.79 8.64 -9.30
N GLY A 35 9.31 8.11 -8.20
CA GLY A 35 10.72 8.26 -7.80
C GLY A 35 11.66 7.19 -8.35
N GLY A 36 11.18 6.33 -9.28
CA GLY A 36 11.94 5.23 -9.84
C GLY A 36 11.97 3.98 -8.94
N GLN A 37 11.10 3.89 -7.94
CA GLN A 37 10.94 2.66 -7.17
C GLN A 37 10.39 1.56 -8.09
N LEU A 38 10.93 0.35 -7.92
CA LEU A 38 10.45 -0.84 -8.63
C LEU A 38 9.26 -1.44 -7.89
N GLU A 39 8.21 -1.76 -8.62
CA GLU A 39 7.07 -2.51 -8.10
C GLU A 39 6.92 -3.82 -8.87
N LEU A 40 6.95 -4.93 -8.13
CA LEU A 40 6.63 -6.26 -8.64
C LEU A 40 5.21 -6.64 -8.20
N SER A 41 4.31 -6.78 -9.16
CA SER A 41 2.94 -7.25 -8.93
C SER A 41 2.85 -8.71 -9.35
N GLY A 42 2.82 -9.62 -8.37
CA GLY A 42 2.73 -11.07 -8.62
C GLY A 42 1.35 -11.51 -9.12
N PRO A 43 1.26 -12.67 -9.76
CA PRO A 43 -0.01 -13.27 -10.11
C PRO A 43 -0.81 -13.64 -8.86
N PRO A 44 -2.16 -13.75 -8.95
CA PRO A 44 -2.96 -14.21 -7.84
C PRO A 44 -2.67 -15.69 -7.52
N GLY A 45 -2.63 -16.03 -6.24
CA GLY A 45 -2.52 -17.39 -5.72
C GLY A 45 -3.73 -17.74 -4.84
N CYS A 46 -4.01 -19.02 -4.69
CA CYS A 46 -5.05 -19.54 -3.78
C CYS A 46 -4.56 -19.59 -2.34
N THR A 47 -3.25 -19.60 -2.12
CA THR A 47 -2.58 -19.64 -0.82
C THR A 47 -1.52 -18.55 -0.72
N ALA A 48 -1.07 -18.24 0.51
CA ALA A 48 0.03 -17.31 0.72
C ALA A 48 1.33 -17.78 0.04
N VAL A 49 1.61 -19.08 0.03
CA VAL A 49 2.79 -19.65 -0.62
C VAL A 49 2.73 -19.45 -2.13
N GLU A 50 1.60 -19.73 -2.75
CA GLU A 50 1.39 -19.52 -4.19
C GLU A 50 1.47 -18.03 -4.59
N ALA A 51 1.18 -17.11 -3.69
CA ALA A 51 1.37 -15.69 -3.92
C ALA A 51 2.82 -15.23 -3.71
N VAL A 52 3.53 -15.84 -2.74
CA VAL A 52 4.89 -15.44 -2.36
C VAL A 52 5.96 -16.01 -3.28
N ASP A 53 5.90 -17.31 -3.59
CA ASP A 53 6.99 -17.99 -4.32
C ASP A 53 7.25 -17.45 -5.72
N PRO A 54 6.23 -17.10 -6.53
CA PRO A 54 6.44 -16.44 -7.82
C PRO A 54 7.19 -15.10 -7.69
N ILE A 55 6.76 -14.24 -6.75
CA ILE A 55 7.42 -12.94 -6.52
C ILE A 55 8.85 -13.14 -6.02
N ARG A 56 9.10 -14.13 -5.18
CA ARG A 56 10.46 -14.45 -4.69
C ARG A 56 11.40 -14.85 -5.85
N ALA A 57 10.92 -15.65 -6.79
CA ALA A 57 11.69 -16.03 -7.98
C ALA A 57 11.98 -14.81 -8.86
N ASP A 58 10.98 -13.97 -9.12
CA ASP A 58 11.12 -12.77 -9.94
C ASP A 58 12.01 -11.71 -9.26
N PHE A 59 11.89 -11.56 -7.94
CA PHE A 59 12.73 -10.65 -7.18
C PHE A 59 14.21 -11.05 -7.24
N ALA A 60 14.51 -12.34 -7.13
CA ALA A 60 15.88 -12.86 -7.32
C ALA A 60 16.43 -12.57 -8.72
N ALA A 61 15.59 -12.67 -9.77
CA ALA A 61 15.98 -12.31 -11.14
C ALA A 61 16.29 -10.81 -11.28
N VAL A 62 15.49 -9.94 -10.63
CA VAL A 62 15.75 -8.50 -10.57
C VAL A 62 17.09 -8.20 -9.88
N GLU A 63 17.34 -8.83 -8.73
CA GLU A 63 18.59 -8.62 -8.00
C GLU A 63 19.82 -9.05 -8.77
N GLN A 64 19.74 -10.20 -9.45
CA GLN A 64 20.83 -10.69 -10.30
C GLN A 64 21.11 -9.71 -11.46
N ALA A 65 20.05 -9.21 -12.10
CA ALA A 65 20.21 -8.23 -13.18
C ALA A 65 20.83 -6.93 -12.68
N LEU A 66 20.36 -6.38 -11.56
CA LEU A 66 20.90 -5.17 -10.94
C LEU A 66 22.38 -5.34 -10.54
N ALA A 67 22.72 -6.49 -9.97
CA ALA A 67 24.09 -6.80 -9.57
C ALA A 67 25.09 -6.77 -10.76
N SER A 68 24.64 -7.12 -11.99
CA SER A 68 25.46 -7.06 -13.20
C SER A 68 25.95 -5.64 -13.53
N ARG A 69 25.23 -4.61 -13.05
CA ARG A 69 25.60 -3.18 -13.18
C ARG A 69 26.20 -2.60 -11.90
N GLY A 70 26.46 -3.42 -10.86
CA GLY A 70 26.89 -2.97 -9.55
C GLY A 70 25.78 -2.25 -8.76
N TRP A 71 24.54 -2.42 -9.13
CA TRP A 71 23.36 -1.87 -8.45
C TRP A 71 22.76 -2.90 -7.49
N ARG A 72 22.00 -2.42 -6.52
CA ARG A 72 21.30 -3.28 -5.55
C ARG A 72 19.92 -2.74 -5.21
N VAL A 73 19.05 -3.60 -4.75
CA VAL A 73 17.79 -3.18 -4.15
C VAL A 73 18.07 -2.52 -2.79
N ASP A 74 17.49 -1.35 -2.55
CA ASP A 74 17.41 -0.75 -1.22
C ASP A 74 16.04 -1.06 -0.61
N GLY A 75 16.02 -1.98 0.34
CA GLY A 75 14.81 -2.50 0.99
C GLY A 75 14.23 -1.59 2.07
N ARG A 76 14.32 -0.26 1.95
CA ARG A 76 13.78 0.68 2.94
C ARG A 76 12.35 1.04 2.63
N ALA A 77 11.51 1.08 3.67
CA ALA A 77 10.14 1.57 3.55
C ALA A 77 10.06 3.09 3.31
N TYR A 78 11.05 3.84 3.83
CA TYR A 78 11.17 5.28 3.66
C TYR A 78 12.64 5.66 3.43
N ASP A 79 12.90 6.38 2.34
CA ASP A 79 14.25 6.87 2.02
C ASP A 79 14.40 8.31 2.51
N ASP A 80 15.03 8.45 3.66
CA ASP A 80 15.36 9.74 4.30
C ASP A 80 16.72 10.31 3.88
N ARG A 81 17.50 9.58 3.08
CA ARG A 81 18.86 9.94 2.66
C ARG A 81 18.88 10.80 1.41
N ARG A 82 17.89 10.66 0.56
CA ARG A 82 17.83 11.33 -0.74
C ARG A 82 16.67 12.30 -0.80
N GLU A 83 16.90 13.40 -1.51
CA GLU A 83 15.83 14.35 -1.81
C GLU A 83 14.69 13.66 -2.58
N ALA A 84 13.46 13.97 -2.20
CA ALA A 84 12.27 13.48 -2.87
C ALA A 84 12.15 14.15 -4.26
N ARG A 85 12.45 13.39 -5.29
CA ARG A 85 12.46 13.88 -6.67
C ARG A 85 11.79 12.87 -7.60
N ARG A 86 10.82 13.35 -8.38
CA ARG A 86 10.22 12.56 -9.45
C ARG A 86 11.22 12.40 -10.61
N VAL A 87 11.44 11.15 -11.00
CA VAL A 87 12.29 10.77 -12.14
C VAL A 87 11.50 10.06 -13.24
N ASN A 88 10.32 9.51 -12.93
CA ASN A 88 9.44 8.92 -13.92
C ASN A 88 8.69 10.02 -14.70
N GLY A 89 8.88 10.03 -16.02
CA GLY A 89 8.34 11.05 -16.93
C GLY A 89 6.87 10.93 -17.30
N LEU A 90 6.14 9.94 -16.79
CA LEU A 90 4.72 9.74 -17.13
C LEU A 90 3.89 10.98 -16.78
N ALA A 91 3.08 11.44 -17.75
CA ALA A 91 2.24 12.64 -17.62
C ALA A 91 1.35 12.60 -16.38
N ARG A 92 0.77 11.45 -16.06
CA ARG A 92 -0.03 11.21 -14.86
C ARG A 92 0.70 11.67 -13.59
N TYR A 93 1.95 11.26 -13.41
CA TYR A 93 2.72 11.61 -12.20
C TYR A 93 3.07 13.10 -12.14
N GLY A 94 3.33 13.73 -13.30
CA GLY A 94 3.52 15.18 -13.38
C GLY A 94 2.28 15.96 -13.00
N GLU A 95 1.11 15.53 -13.44
CA GLU A 95 -0.16 16.19 -13.08
C GLU A 95 -0.55 15.95 -11.60
N MET A 96 -0.28 14.77 -11.04
CA MET A 96 -0.44 14.49 -9.62
C MET A 96 0.47 15.40 -8.76
N GLU A 97 1.75 15.52 -9.12
CA GLU A 97 2.71 16.37 -8.41
C GLU A 97 2.24 17.85 -8.38
N LYS A 98 1.78 18.37 -9.50
CA LYS A 98 1.22 19.72 -9.58
C LYS A 98 -0.03 19.86 -8.73
N TRP A 99 -0.94 18.88 -8.78
CA TRP A 99 -2.18 18.91 -8.01
C TRP A 99 -1.91 18.93 -6.50
N PHE A 100 -0.99 18.10 -6.02
CA PHE A 100 -0.59 18.11 -4.62
C PHE A 100 0.09 19.43 -4.22
N SER A 101 0.93 19.98 -5.08
CA SER A 101 1.59 21.26 -4.83
C SER A 101 0.57 22.41 -4.73
N GLU A 102 -0.41 22.47 -5.61
CA GLU A 102 -1.48 23.48 -5.59
C GLU A 102 -2.35 23.37 -4.34
N GLY A 103 -2.59 22.16 -3.86
CA GLY A 103 -3.35 21.92 -2.62
C GLY A 103 -2.55 22.13 -1.33
N GLY A 104 -1.25 22.40 -1.41
CA GLY A 104 -0.40 22.69 -0.26
C GLY A 104 0.02 21.44 0.54
N TRP A 105 -0.09 20.23 -0.01
CA TRP A 105 0.32 18.99 0.65
C TRP A 105 1.83 18.76 0.54
N SER A 106 2.56 19.29 1.50
CA SER A 106 4.04 19.31 1.51
C SER A 106 4.71 17.94 1.61
N THR A 107 3.99 16.90 2.04
CA THR A 107 4.52 15.53 2.14
C THR A 107 4.38 14.74 0.84
N ALA A 108 3.71 15.29 -0.18
CA ALA A 108 3.46 14.58 -1.43
C ALA A 108 4.74 14.17 -2.19
N PRO A 109 5.80 14.99 -2.27
CA PRO A 109 7.04 14.57 -2.91
C PRO A 109 7.64 13.32 -2.23
N GLN A 110 7.65 13.27 -0.90
CA GLN A 110 8.15 12.12 -0.13
C GLN A 110 7.28 10.89 -0.38
N MET A 111 5.95 11.02 -0.32
CA MET A 111 5.05 9.92 -0.60
C MET A 111 5.26 9.36 -2.00
N MET A 112 5.34 10.21 -3.01
CA MET A 112 5.50 9.80 -4.40
C MET A 112 6.87 9.17 -4.69
N CYS A 113 7.95 9.68 -4.09
CA CYS A 113 9.29 9.40 -4.56
C CYS A 113 10.18 8.62 -3.57
N ASN A 114 9.84 8.60 -2.28
CA ASN A 114 10.72 8.08 -1.23
C ASN A 114 10.10 6.97 -0.38
N THR A 115 8.95 6.41 -0.80
CA THR A 115 8.28 5.35 -0.04
C THR A 115 8.28 4.02 -0.79
N ALA A 116 8.34 2.92 -0.03
CA ALA A 116 8.13 1.56 -0.50
C ALA A 116 7.30 0.75 0.51
N ALA A 117 6.52 -0.21 0.04
CA ALA A 117 5.54 -0.92 0.82
C ALA A 117 5.37 -2.37 0.34
N VAL A 118 4.77 -3.19 1.17
CA VAL A 118 4.06 -4.39 0.72
C VAL A 118 2.58 -4.05 0.65
N GLN A 119 1.93 -4.32 -0.47
CA GLN A 119 0.48 -4.21 -0.63
C GLN A 119 -0.08 -5.62 -0.79
N VAL A 120 -1.01 -6.01 0.09
CA VAL A 120 -1.56 -7.36 0.08
C VAL A 120 -2.99 -7.33 -0.41
N ASN A 121 -3.24 -8.06 -1.48
CA ASN A 121 -4.56 -8.21 -2.09
C ASN A 121 -5.18 -9.54 -1.68
N VAL A 122 -6.39 -9.51 -1.12
CA VAL A 122 -7.18 -10.70 -0.78
C VAL A 122 -8.52 -10.67 -1.47
N GLY A 123 -9.02 -11.82 -1.91
CA GLY A 123 -10.38 -11.96 -2.42
C GLY A 123 -11.40 -11.58 -1.36
N CYS A 124 -12.57 -11.09 -1.78
CA CYS A 124 -13.64 -10.72 -0.86
C CYS A 124 -14.29 -11.91 -0.14
N GLY A 125 -13.97 -13.15 -0.51
CA GLY A 125 -14.54 -14.35 0.10
C GLY A 125 -16.04 -14.53 -0.17
N PRO A 126 -16.66 -15.51 0.50
CA PRO A 126 -18.09 -15.74 0.37
C PRO A 126 -18.96 -14.70 1.08
N ASP A 127 -18.38 -14.00 2.07
CA ASP A 127 -19.01 -12.87 2.78
C ASP A 127 -18.14 -11.61 2.64
N PRO A 128 -18.34 -10.79 1.59
CA PRO A 128 -17.56 -9.57 1.37
C PRO A 128 -17.69 -8.53 2.49
N ALA A 129 -18.86 -8.45 3.14
CA ALA A 129 -19.09 -7.48 4.22
C ALA A 129 -18.26 -7.86 5.47
N LEU A 130 -18.20 -9.15 5.80
CA LEU A 130 -17.39 -9.65 6.88
C LEU A 130 -15.88 -9.41 6.60
N THR A 131 -15.41 -9.77 5.40
CA THR A 131 -14.00 -9.57 5.03
C THR A 131 -13.64 -8.08 5.04
N TRP A 132 -14.51 -7.21 4.54
CA TRP A 132 -14.35 -5.76 4.57
C TRP A 132 -14.25 -5.21 5.99
N LYS A 133 -15.17 -5.61 6.88
CA LYS A 133 -15.18 -5.23 8.29
C LYS A 133 -13.88 -5.66 8.97
N ARG A 134 -13.47 -6.92 8.81
CA ARG A 134 -12.25 -7.48 9.41
C ARG A 134 -11.00 -6.74 8.95
N ALA A 135 -10.83 -6.55 7.64
CA ALA A 135 -9.68 -5.85 7.07
C ALA A 135 -9.54 -4.42 7.65
N ASN A 136 -10.64 -3.68 7.75
CA ASN A 136 -10.63 -2.33 8.29
C ASN A 136 -10.36 -2.29 9.79
N ARG A 137 -10.90 -3.22 10.57
CA ARG A 137 -10.64 -3.31 12.03
C ARG A 137 -9.22 -3.74 12.36
N MET A 138 -8.62 -4.58 11.53
CA MET A 138 -7.24 -5.03 11.71
C MET A 138 -6.21 -4.03 11.15
N ALA A 139 -6.62 -3.04 10.36
CA ALA A 139 -5.70 -2.12 9.71
C ALA A 139 -4.80 -1.35 10.70
N ALA A 140 -5.35 -0.83 11.80
CA ALA A 140 -4.57 -0.08 12.78
C ALA A 140 -3.56 -0.96 13.55
N PRO A 141 -3.92 -2.10 14.18
CA PRO A 141 -2.92 -2.94 14.83
C PRO A 141 -1.89 -3.55 13.86
N LEU A 142 -2.27 -3.84 12.61
CA LEU A 142 -1.32 -4.27 11.59
C LEU A 142 -0.39 -3.13 11.14
N ALA A 143 -0.89 -1.90 11.02
CA ALA A 143 -0.05 -0.73 10.76
C ALA A 143 1.01 -0.54 11.86
N ALA A 144 0.62 -0.73 13.13
CA ALA A 144 1.53 -0.65 14.27
C ALA A 144 2.57 -1.77 14.27
N ALA A 145 2.15 -3.02 13.99
CA ALA A 145 3.03 -4.19 13.96
C ALA A 145 4.10 -4.10 12.87
N PHE A 146 3.72 -3.61 11.70
CA PHE A 146 4.59 -3.53 10.52
C PHE A 146 5.19 -2.15 10.27
N ALA A 147 5.15 -1.24 11.25
CA ALA A 147 5.87 0.03 11.18
C ALA A 147 7.38 -0.23 11.21
N ALA A 148 8.06 0.06 10.10
CA ALA A 148 9.49 -0.25 9.89
C ALA A 148 10.29 0.94 9.35
N SER A 149 9.78 2.17 9.51
CA SER A 149 10.44 3.39 9.06
C SER A 149 10.39 4.50 10.13
N PRO A 150 10.99 4.28 11.31
CA PRO A 150 10.90 5.21 12.42
C PRO A 150 11.61 6.53 12.13
N GLY A 151 11.04 7.64 12.66
CA GLY A 151 11.66 8.96 12.60
C GLY A 151 10.86 10.03 13.34
N GLY A 152 11.55 10.82 14.17
CA GLY A 152 10.89 11.76 15.07
C GLY A 152 9.95 11.06 16.05
N ASP A 153 8.69 11.47 16.06
CA ASP A 153 7.62 10.90 16.90
C ASP A 153 6.77 9.85 16.15
N TRP A 154 7.24 9.35 15.00
CA TRP A 154 6.53 8.37 14.18
C TRP A 154 7.25 7.03 14.12
N ALA A 155 6.50 5.95 14.29
CA ALA A 155 6.99 4.59 14.08
C ALA A 155 7.08 4.26 12.57
N SER A 156 6.20 4.89 11.75
CA SER A 156 6.24 4.79 10.30
C SER A 156 6.28 6.18 9.64
N CYS A 157 7.47 6.58 9.16
CA CYS A 157 7.62 7.79 8.34
C CYS A 157 7.00 7.63 6.95
N ARG A 158 6.91 6.41 6.42
CA ARG A 158 6.15 6.12 5.21
C ARG A 158 4.69 6.49 5.40
N LEU A 159 4.02 5.97 6.41
CA LEU A 159 2.61 6.28 6.69
C LEU A 159 2.42 7.74 7.10
N LYS A 160 3.39 8.37 7.77
CA LYS A 160 3.40 9.83 8.02
C LYS A 160 3.28 10.62 6.72
N ALA A 161 4.05 10.23 5.68
CA ALA A 161 3.99 10.90 4.38
C ALA A 161 2.59 10.79 3.75
N TRP A 162 1.92 9.63 3.89
CA TRP A 162 0.54 9.43 3.43
C TRP A 162 -0.48 10.22 4.27
N ALA A 163 -0.30 10.28 5.59
CA ALA A 163 -1.18 11.03 6.51
C ALA A 163 -1.16 12.54 6.25
N GLY A 164 -0.06 13.07 5.72
CA GLY A 164 0.09 14.48 5.37
C GLY A 164 -0.51 14.88 4.03
N LEU A 165 -1.20 13.97 3.32
CA LEU A 165 -1.89 14.25 2.06
C LEU A 165 -3.34 14.71 2.30
N ASP A 166 -4.07 14.90 1.18
CA ASP A 166 -5.49 15.18 1.18
C ASP A 166 -6.31 14.11 1.94
N PRO A 167 -6.94 14.44 3.08
CA PRO A 167 -7.68 13.46 3.88
C PRO A 167 -8.86 12.83 3.12
N SER A 168 -9.39 13.50 2.09
CA SER A 168 -10.50 12.95 1.31
C SER A 168 -10.13 11.65 0.60
N ARG A 169 -8.82 11.42 0.35
CA ARG A 169 -8.30 10.23 -0.36
C ARG A 169 -7.45 9.30 0.50
N THR A 170 -7.11 9.66 1.75
CA THR A 170 -6.27 8.84 2.64
C THR A 170 -6.98 8.36 3.89
N ARG A 171 -8.14 8.95 4.27
CA ARG A 171 -8.94 8.46 5.40
C ARG A 171 -9.44 7.04 5.16
N SER A 172 -9.84 6.34 6.21
CA SER A 172 -10.55 5.08 6.06
C SER A 172 -11.84 5.27 5.25
N ALA A 173 -12.13 4.32 4.38
CA ALA A 173 -13.39 4.25 3.65
C ALA A 173 -14.51 3.54 4.44
N PHE A 174 -14.15 2.84 5.54
CA PHE A 174 -15.08 2.07 6.35
C PHE A 174 -16.04 2.98 7.14
N SER A 175 -17.34 2.72 7.06
CA SER A 175 -18.40 3.52 7.71
C SER A 175 -19.57 2.65 8.16
N THR A 176 -20.33 2.07 7.24
CA THR A 176 -21.54 1.29 7.53
C THR A 176 -21.27 -0.22 7.69
N GLY A 177 -20.19 -0.69 7.07
CA GLY A 177 -19.82 -2.10 6.97
C GLY A 177 -20.30 -2.77 5.69
N ASP A 178 -21.12 -2.13 4.87
CA ASP A 178 -21.39 -2.56 3.51
C ASP A 178 -20.24 -2.06 2.59
N PRO A 179 -19.50 -2.96 1.92
CA PRO A 179 -18.33 -2.56 1.14
C PRO A 179 -18.68 -1.68 -0.07
N VAL A 180 -19.83 -1.87 -0.68
CA VAL A 180 -20.25 -1.13 -1.88
C VAL A 180 -20.70 0.28 -1.50
N ASP A 181 -21.51 0.39 -0.45
CA ASP A 181 -22.00 1.67 0.05
C ASP A 181 -20.85 2.52 0.60
N ASP A 182 -19.99 1.92 1.42
CA ASP A 182 -18.82 2.57 2.00
C ASP A 182 -17.87 3.07 0.92
N TRP A 183 -17.55 2.21 -0.05
CA TRP A 183 -16.62 2.55 -1.14
C TRP A 183 -17.20 3.63 -2.06
N THR A 184 -18.49 3.53 -2.40
CA THR A 184 -19.18 4.51 -3.23
C THR A 184 -19.21 5.88 -2.56
N ALA A 185 -19.62 5.94 -1.29
CA ALA A 185 -19.65 7.19 -0.53
C ALA A 185 -18.24 7.81 -0.40
N TYR A 186 -17.23 6.98 -0.14
CA TYR A 186 -15.84 7.42 -0.07
C TYR A 186 -15.35 7.98 -1.40
N ALA A 187 -15.52 7.24 -2.50
CA ALA A 187 -15.04 7.64 -3.82
C ALA A 187 -15.73 8.92 -4.31
N MET A 188 -17.04 9.01 -4.15
CA MET A 188 -17.79 10.18 -4.58
C MET A 188 -17.47 11.44 -3.78
N SER A 189 -17.16 11.30 -2.49
CA SER A 189 -16.79 12.45 -1.63
C SER A 189 -15.32 12.87 -1.74
N ALA A 190 -14.45 12.05 -2.32
CA ALA A 190 -13.06 12.39 -2.53
C ALA A 190 -12.89 13.46 -3.61
N LYS A 191 -11.94 14.38 -3.41
CA LYS A 191 -11.65 15.43 -4.40
C LYS A 191 -11.23 14.82 -5.73
N ALA A 192 -11.78 15.32 -6.83
CA ALA A 192 -11.35 14.95 -8.16
C ALA A 192 -9.93 15.50 -8.43
N MET A 193 -9.04 14.65 -8.91
CA MET A 193 -7.63 15.01 -9.12
C MET A 193 -7.27 15.10 -10.61
N LEU A 194 -7.65 14.09 -11.37
CA LEU A 194 -7.25 13.91 -12.76
C LEU A 194 -8.46 13.65 -13.64
N ARG A 195 -8.35 14.02 -14.90
CA ARG A 195 -9.31 13.68 -15.96
C ARG A 195 -8.61 13.24 -17.24
N GLN A 196 -9.31 12.49 -18.07
CA GLN A 196 -8.91 12.22 -19.43
C GLN A 196 -9.20 13.46 -20.31
N GLY A 197 -8.20 13.98 -20.95
CA GLY A 197 -8.38 15.01 -21.96
C GLY A 197 -8.11 14.47 -23.38
N ALA A 198 -8.44 15.23 -24.40
CA ALA A 198 -8.17 14.88 -25.79
C ALA A 198 -6.65 14.62 -26.03
N ASP A 199 -5.80 15.37 -25.34
CA ASP A 199 -4.34 15.31 -25.46
C ASP A 199 -3.67 14.50 -24.30
N GLY A 200 -4.43 13.64 -23.60
CA GLY A 200 -3.94 12.84 -22.47
C GLY A 200 -4.44 13.31 -21.10
N ILE A 201 -3.83 12.77 -20.04
CA ILE A 201 -4.24 13.04 -18.67
C ILE A 201 -3.96 14.48 -18.28
N ARG A 202 -4.95 15.14 -17.69
CA ARG A 202 -4.89 16.51 -17.15
C ARG A 202 -5.35 16.54 -15.70
N ARG A 203 -4.80 17.46 -14.90
CA ARG A 203 -5.33 17.69 -13.55
C ARG A 203 -6.61 18.51 -13.59
N ILE A 204 -7.45 18.29 -12.60
CA ILE A 204 -8.57 19.16 -12.25
C ILE A 204 -8.07 20.15 -11.18
N PRO A 205 -8.45 21.43 -11.21
CA PRO A 205 -8.11 22.37 -10.14
C PRO A 205 -8.50 21.82 -8.77
N CYS A 206 -7.61 21.97 -7.78
CA CYS A 206 -7.85 21.41 -6.46
C CYS A 206 -9.07 22.08 -5.80
N GLY A 207 -10.02 21.28 -5.35
CA GLY A 207 -11.20 21.78 -4.62
C GLY A 207 -12.37 20.80 -4.63
N PRO A 208 -13.07 20.62 -5.77
CA PRO A 208 -14.32 19.86 -5.80
C PRO A 208 -14.14 18.37 -5.61
N SER A 209 -15.15 17.76 -5.02
CA SER A 209 -15.30 16.29 -4.96
C SER A 209 -15.70 15.74 -6.34
N PHE A 210 -15.59 14.41 -6.47
CA PHE A 210 -16.04 13.75 -7.70
C PHE A 210 -17.56 13.88 -7.89
N SER A 211 -18.35 13.85 -6.82
CA SER A 211 -19.80 14.09 -6.88
C SER A 211 -20.15 15.48 -7.40
N GLU A 212 -19.44 16.53 -6.94
CA GLU A 212 -19.64 17.90 -7.44
C GLU A 212 -19.29 18.04 -8.92
N TRP A 213 -18.36 17.24 -9.42
CA TRP A 213 -18.08 17.18 -10.85
C TRP A 213 -19.20 16.48 -11.63
N VAL A 214 -19.73 15.36 -11.12
CA VAL A 214 -20.90 14.67 -11.70
C VAL A 214 -22.13 15.59 -11.74
N GLU A 215 -22.32 16.39 -10.70
CA GLU A 215 -23.45 17.34 -10.59
C GLU A 215 -23.27 18.61 -11.45
N GLY A 216 -22.12 18.73 -12.15
CA GLY A 216 -21.84 19.89 -13.03
C GLY A 216 -21.45 21.18 -12.28
N VAL A 217 -21.13 21.08 -10.97
CA VAL A 217 -20.61 22.22 -10.19
C VAL A 217 -19.22 22.62 -10.68
N THR A 218 -18.43 21.64 -11.10
CA THR A 218 -17.10 21.82 -11.66
C THR A 218 -17.08 21.30 -13.08
N LEU A 219 -16.49 22.06 -14.01
CA LEU A 219 -16.46 21.72 -15.43
C LEU A 219 -17.88 21.42 -15.98
N PRO A 220 -18.83 22.37 -15.91
CA PRO A 220 -20.24 22.13 -16.25
C PRO A 220 -20.44 21.66 -17.70
N ASP A 221 -19.55 22.05 -18.61
CA ASP A 221 -19.60 21.67 -20.03
C ASP A 221 -18.83 20.37 -20.33
N GLU A 222 -18.17 19.79 -19.34
CA GLU A 222 -17.33 18.60 -19.46
C GLU A 222 -17.65 17.58 -18.33
N PRO A 223 -18.81 16.89 -18.38
CA PRO A 223 -19.17 15.89 -17.37
C PRO A 223 -18.18 14.72 -17.39
N PRO A 224 -17.93 14.07 -16.23
CA PRO A 224 -16.98 12.96 -16.16
C PRO A 224 -17.48 11.75 -16.94
N THR A 225 -16.55 11.03 -17.55
CA THR A 225 -16.75 9.75 -18.22
C THR A 225 -16.46 8.58 -17.27
N LEU A 226 -16.78 7.35 -17.68
CA LEU A 226 -16.34 6.14 -16.94
C LEU A 226 -14.81 6.04 -16.88
N ALA A 227 -14.09 6.46 -17.93
CA ALA A 227 -12.63 6.47 -17.90
C ALA A 227 -12.08 7.49 -16.88
N ASP A 228 -12.77 8.61 -16.68
CA ASP A 228 -12.42 9.57 -15.62
C ASP A 228 -12.70 8.97 -14.22
N PHE A 229 -13.76 8.22 -14.08
CA PHE A 229 -14.05 7.52 -12.82
C PHE A 229 -13.01 6.46 -12.50
N ASP A 230 -12.62 5.62 -13.46
CA ASP A 230 -11.54 4.64 -13.29
C ASP A 230 -10.22 5.33 -12.92
N LEU A 231 -9.91 6.44 -13.59
CA LEU A 231 -8.74 7.25 -13.28
C LEU A 231 -8.81 7.83 -11.86
N HIS A 232 -9.98 8.33 -11.44
CA HIS A 232 -10.25 8.83 -10.10
C HIS A 232 -10.02 7.74 -9.04
N LEU A 233 -10.64 6.54 -9.21
CA LEU A 233 -10.46 5.41 -8.29
C LEU A 233 -8.97 5.03 -8.12
N SER A 234 -8.18 5.16 -9.17
CA SER A 234 -6.75 4.87 -9.14
C SER A 234 -5.93 5.88 -8.33
N THR A 235 -6.51 7.03 -7.96
CA THR A 235 -5.89 8.08 -7.13
C THR A 235 -6.40 8.11 -5.70
N LEU A 236 -7.15 7.10 -5.26
CA LEU A 236 -7.66 6.95 -3.90
C LEU A 236 -6.75 6.00 -3.12
N PHE A 237 -6.35 6.40 -1.92
CA PHE A 237 -5.28 5.77 -1.16
C PHE A 237 -5.65 5.48 0.31
N PRO A 238 -6.84 4.93 0.60
CA PRO A 238 -7.19 4.58 1.98
C PRO A 238 -6.32 3.43 2.49
N PRO A 239 -6.24 3.20 3.82
CA PRO A 239 -5.49 2.09 4.40
C PRO A 239 -5.97 0.71 3.92
N VAL A 240 -7.27 0.59 3.66
CA VAL A 240 -7.90 -0.58 3.03
C VAL A 240 -8.69 -0.11 1.81
N ARG A 241 -8.37 -0.64 0.63
CA ARG A 241 -8.95 -0.22 -0.65
C ARG A 241 -9.73 -1.35 -1.29
N LEU A 242 -10.93 -1.04 -1.81
CA LEU A 242 -11.76 -2.00 -2.57
C LEU A 242 -11.50 -1.84 -4.08
N LYS A 243 -11.20 -2.95 -4.76
CA LYS A 243 -10.93 -3.00 -6.22
C LYS A 243 -11.49 -4.29 -6.88
N GLY A 244 -12.64 -4.78 -6.41
CA GLY A 244 -13.10 -6.14 -6.75
C GLY A 244 -12.40 -7.22 -5.89
N TRP A 245 -11.39 -6.83 -5.15
CA TRP A 245 -10.70 -7.48 -4.05
C TRP A 245 -10.42 -6.45 -2.97
N ILE A 246 -9.95 -6.87 -1.81
CA ILE A 246 -9.57 -5.99 -0.72
C ILE A 246 -8.04 -5.87 -0.71
N GLU A 247 -7.53 -4.64 -0.79
CA GLU A 247 -6.11 -4.32 -0.77
C GLU A 247 -5.74 -3.64 0.54
N LEU A 248 -4.87 -4.29 1.34
CA LEU A 248 -4.29 -3.68 2.53
C LEU A 248 -3.02 -2.93 2.17
N ARG A 249 -2.93 -1.67 2.60
CA ARG A 249 -1.88 -0.71 2.22
C ARG A 249 -1.06 -0.20 3.41
N VAL A 250 -1.32 -0.75 4.60
CA VAL A 250 -0.75 -0.29 5.86
C VAL A 250 0.68 -0.78 6.14
N PHE A 251 1.18 -1.75 5.38
CA PHE A 251 2.47 -2.38 5.64
C PHE A 251 3.62 -1.54 5.09
N ASP A 252 4.53 -1.09 5.95
CA ASP A 252 5.86 -0.67 5.51
C ASP A 252 6.56 -1.84 4.81
N LEU A 253 7.49 -1.56 3.90
CA LEU A 253 8.35 -2.61 3.37
C LEU A 253 9.23 -3.13 4.52
N PRO A 254 9.07 -4.39 4.95
CA PRO A 254 9.93 -4.98 5.96
C PRO A 254 11.36 -5.15 5.43
N SER A 255 12.28 -5.63 6.30
CA SER A 255 13.60 -6.03 5.84
C SER A 255 13.53 -7.02 4.67
N HIS A 256 14.58 -7.06 3.86
CA HIS A 256 14.66 -7.81 2.60
C HIS A 256 14.06 -9.23 2.64
N ASP A 257 14.31 -9.99 3.72
CA ASP A 257 13.86 -11.37 3.84
C ASP A 257 12.46 -11.50 4.43
N ASP A 258 11.93 -10.45 5.04
CA ASP A 258 10.67 -10.48 5.80
C ASP A 258 9.45 -9.99 5.00
N TRP A 259 9.60 -9.55 3.74
CA TRP A 259 8.48 -9.09 2.93
C TRP A 259 7.35 -10.14 2.75
N PRO A 260 7.59 -11.47 2.84
CA PRO A 260 6.51 -12.45 2.79
C PRO A 260 5.62 -12.46 4.04
N VAL A 261 6.11 -11.93 5.17
CA VAL A 261 5.40 -11.98 6.47
C VAL A 261 4.05 -11.27 6.42
N PRO A 262 3.92 -10.00 5.96
CA PRO A 262 2.62 -9.35 5.87
C PRO A 262 1.65 -10.08 4.92
N VAL A 263 2.16 -10.77 3.88
CA VAL A 263 1.32 -11.58 2.98
C VAL A 263 0.76 -12.79 3.72
N ALA A 264 1.63 -13.54 4.41
CA ALA A 264 1.23 -14.73 5.18
C ALA A 264 0.26 -14.39 6.32
N VAL A 265 0.54 -13.32 7.06
CA VAL A 265 -0.31 -12.84 8.16
C VAL A 265 -1.68 -12.43 7.62
N THR A 266 -1.72 -11.61 6.57
CA THR A 266 -2.98 -11.15 5.97
C THR A 266 -3.82 -12.31 5.45
N ALA A 267 -3.21 -13.24 4.73
CA ALA A 267 -3.90 -14.44 4.24
C ALA A 267 -4.48 -15.24 5.41
N ALA A 268 -3.68 -15.54 6.42
CA ALA A 268 -4.13 -16.29 7.59
C ALA A 268 -5.28 -15.61 8.33
N LEU A 269 -5.27 -14.29 8.41
CA LEU A 269 -6.30 -13.53 9.14
C LEU A 269 -7.59 -13.32 8.32
N LEU A 270 -7.53 -13.17 7.00
CA LEU A 270 -8.67 -12.70 6.21
C LEU A 270 -9.30 -13.75 5.28
N THR A 271 -8.58 -14.84 4.92
CA THR A 271 -9.12 -15.84 3.99
C THR A 271 -9.85 -17.02 4.65
N GLY A 272 -9.82 -17.10 5.97
CA GLY A 272 -10.50 -18.14 6.75
C GLY A 272 -11.63 -17.59 7.60
N ASP A 273 -12.21 -18.47 8.43
CA ASP A 273 -13.24 -18.13 9.40
C ASP A 273 -12.76 -17.04 10.37
N GLU A 274 -13.71 -16.37 11.04
CA GLU A 274 -13.38 -15.41 12.09
C GLU A 274 -12.52 -16.08 13.19
N LEU A 275 -11.64 -15.29 13.79
CA LEU A 275 -10.88 -15.75 14.95
C LEU A 275 -11.82 -15.89 16.15
N GLU A 276 -11.62 -16.94 16.94
CA GLU A 276 -12.34 -17.06 18.20
C GLU A 276 -12.05 -15.83 19.10
N GLY A 277 -13.11 -15.14 19.51
CA GLY A 277 -12.98 -13.93 20.33
C GLY A 277 -12.44 -12.69 19.61
N GLU A 278 -12.41 -12.65 18.28
CA GLU A 278 -11.91 -11.51 17.48
C GLU A 278 -12.50 -10.17 17.91
N GLU A 279 -13.80 -10.13 18.20
CA GLU A 279 -14.48 -8.92 18.68
C GLU A 279 -13.88 -8.39 19.99
N SER A 280 -13.63 -9.29 20.96
CA SER A 280 -13.05 -8.93 22.26
C SER A 280 -11.57 -8.55 22.14
N LEU A 281 -10.85 -9.22 21.24
CA LEU A 281 -9.44 -8.95 20.96
C LEU A 281 -9.24 -7.55 20.37
N LEU A 282 -10.09 -7.15 19.45
CA LEU A 282 -10.00 -5.85 18.77
C LEU A 282 -10.74 -4.72 19.51
N ALA A 283 -11.55 -5.02 20.53
CA ALA A 283 -12.31 -4.01 21.27
C ALA A 283 -11.43 -2.86 21.84
N PRO A 284 -10.23 -3.11 22.41
CA PRO A 284 -9.39 -2.04 22.95
C PRO A 284 -8.85 -1.06 21.91
N VAL A 285 -8.81 -1.46 20.65
CA VAL A 285 -8.30 -0.65 19.53
C VAL A 285 -9.43 -0.22 18.57
N ASN A 286 -10.69 -0.48 18.94
CA ASN A 286 -11.82 -0.12 18.11
C ASN A 286 -11.90 1.41 17.98
N GLY A 287 -11.90 1.91 16.74
CA GLY A 287 -11.91 3.34 16.43
C GLY A 287 -10.53 4.02 16.50
N VAL A 288 -9.45 3.29 16.79
CA VAL A 288 -8.10 3.83 16.63
C VAL A 288 -7.85 4.05 15.13
N ASP A 289 -7.51 5.29 14.79
CA ASP A 289 -7.18 5.65 13.41
C ASP A 289 -5.81 5.09 13.01
N TRP A 290 -5.68 4.71 11.74
CA TRP A 290 -4.42 4.19 11.21
C TRP A 290 -3.25 5.18 11.33
N THR A 291 -3.52 6.48 11.36
CA THR A 291 -2.49 7.51 11.52
C THR A 291 -1.95 7.54 12.93
N GLU A 292 -2.79 7.32 13.94
CA GLU A 292 -2.35 7.16 15.32
C GLU A 292 -1.53 5.89 15.48
N ALA A 293 -1.97 4.79 14.87
CA ALA A 293 -1.20 3.54 14.86
C ALA A 293 0.15 3.72 14.16
N ALA A 294 0.22 4.46 13.07
CA ALA A 294 1.47 4.77 12.36
C ALA A 294 2.42 5.66 13.19
N ARG A 295 1.87 6.55 14.02
CA ARG A 295 2.65 7.39 14.92
C ARG A 295 3.18 6.58 16.08
N SER A 296 2.30 5.97 16.85
CA SER A 296 2.64 5.29 18.12
C SER A 296 3.34 3.95 17.90
N GLY A 297 2.98 3.24 16.84
CA GLY A 297 3.45 1.89 16.60
C GLY A 297 3.17 0.99 17.81
N LEU A 298 4.11 0.11 18.11
CA LEU A 298 4.05 -0.78 19.28
C LEU A 298 4.39 -0.10 20.62
N ASN A 299 4.61 1.21 20.66
CA ASN A 299 4.74 1.95 21.92
C ASN A 299 3.38 2.11 22.62
N ASP A 300 2.28 2.11 21.87
CA ASP A 300 0.94 2.04 22.45
C ASP A 300 0.64 0.60 22.93
N ALA A 301 0.26 0.47 24.21
CA ALA A 301 0.07 -0.81 24.85
C ALA A 301 -1.14 -1.60 24.28
N ALA A 302 -2.22 -0.89 23.89
CA ALA A 302 -3.40 -1.54 23.34
C ALA A 302 -3.14 -2.02 21.90
N LEU A 303 -2.47 -1.20 21.08
CA LEU A 303 -2.05 -1.59 19.74
C LEU A 303 -1.07 -2.76 19.79
N ARG A 304 -0.10 -2.75 20.71
CA ARG A 304 0.84 -3.87 20.90
C ARG A 304 0.11 -5.17 21.25
N ALA A 305 -0.81 -5.11 22.22
CA ALA A 305 -1.56 -6.30 22.64
C ALA A 305 -2.42 -6.86 21.51
N ALA A 306 -3.13 -6.00 20.77
CA ALA A 306 -3.93 -6.41 19.62
C ALA A 306 -3.05 -6.97 18.49
N ALA A 307 -1.93 -6.31 18.16
CA ALA A 307 -0.98 -6.77 17.15
C ALA A 307 -0.41 -8.16 17.51
N GLN A 308 0.06 -8.33 18.75
CA GLN A 308 0.58 -9.61 19.23
C GLN A 308 -0.48 -10.71 19.07
N ALA A 309 -1.69 -10.48 19.52
CA ALA A 309 -2.75 -11.48 19.45
C ALA A 309 -3.14 -11.84 18.01
N LEU A 310 -3.17 -10.85 17.08
CA LEU A 310 -3.40 -11.12 15.65
C LEU A 310 -2.26 -11.95 15.05
N ILE A 311 -1.01 -11.63 15.37
CA ILE A 311 0.15 -12.37 14.87
C ILE A 311 0.19 -13.79 15.44
N ASP A 312 -0.09 -13.97 16.72
CA ASP A 312 -0.17 -15.31 17.35
C ASP A 312 -1.27 -16.17 16.73
N ALA A 313 -2.44 -15.57 16.45
CA ALA A 313 -3.52 -16.24 15.75
C ALA A 313 -3.13 -16.62 14.30
N ALA A 314 -2.44 -15.74 13.60
CA ALA A 314 -1.93 -16.03 12.25
C ALA A 314 -0.90 -17.17 12.27
N ILE A 315 0.06 -17.16 13.20
CA ILE A 315 1.04 -18.24 13.39
C ILE A 315 0.33 -19.58 13.66
N SER A 316 -0.63 -19.58 14.60
CA SER A 316 -1.38 -20.78 14.96
C SER A 316 -2.14 -21.37 13.77
N ARG A 317 -2.78 -20.52 12.98
CA ARG A 317 -3.54 -20.93 11.78
C ARG A 317 -2.61 -21.48 10.71
N LEU A 318 -1.54 -20.76 10.37
CA LEU A 318 -0.53 -21.20 9.39
C LEU A 318 0.11 -22.54 9.81
N ALA A 319 0.43 -22.70 11.08
CA ALA A 319 1.00 -23.95 11.61
C ALA A 319 -0.01 -25.11 11.54
N GLY A 320 -1.29 -24.85 11.87
CA GLY A 320 -2.37 -25.84 11.78
C GLY A 320 -2.61 -26.32 10.35
N GLU A 321 -2.40 -25.45 9.37
CA GLU A 321 -2.48 -25.75 7.92
C GLU A 321 -1.20 -26.41 7.37
N GLY A 322 -0.14 -26.52 8.16
CA GLY A 322 1.17 -27.00 7.69
C GLY A 322 1.85 -26.03 6.72
N ASN A 323 1.50 -24.74 6.79
CA ASN A 323 2.01 -23.71 5.89
C ASN A 323 3.49 -23.41 6.22
N PRO A 324 4.43 -23.52 5.23
CA PRO A 324 5.86 -23.31 5.47
C PRO A 324 6.23 -21.90 5.93
N LEU A 325 5.37 -20.90 5.67
CA LEU A 325 5.59 -19.52 6.11
C LEU A 325 5.37 -19.32 7.63
N ALA A 326 4.76 -20.28 8.33
CA ALA A 326 4.53 -20.19 9.78
C ALA A 326 5.83 -19.95 10.56
N ALA A 327 6.90 -20.68 10.21
CA ALA A 327 8.21 -20.54 10.85
C ALA A 327 8.82 -19.14 10.60
N GLN A 328 8.66 -18.57 9.40
CA GLN A 328 9.14 -17.24 9.07
C GLN A 328 8.38 -16.16 9.83
N VAL A 329 7.05 -16.27 9.91
CA VAL A 329 6.21 -15.35 10.70
C VAL A 329 6.59 -15.40 12.17
N SER A 330 6.77 -16.60 12.74
CA SER A 330 7.19 -16.79 14.14
C SER A 330 8.57 -16.17 14.42
N ALA A 331 9.53 -16.39 13.53
CA ALA A 331 10.87 -15.83 13.68
C ALA A 331 10.86 -14.29 13.58
N TRP A 332 10.06 -13.74 12.69
CA TRP A 332 9.85 -12.28 12.57
C TRP A 332 9.21 -11.74 13.86
N ALA A 333 8.13 -12.34 14.33
CA ALA A 333 7.44 -11.92 15.55
C ALA A 333 8.38 -11.87 16.76
N GLY A 334 9.22 -12.87 16.94
CA GLY A 334 10.21 -12.91 18.04
C GLY A 334 11.30 -11.84 17.97
N ARG A 335 11.46 -11.15 16.83
CA ARG A 335 12.41 -10.03 16.66
C ARG A 335 11.74 -8.66 16.76
N CYS A 336 10.47 -8.56 16.41
CA CYS A 336 9.81 -7.28 16.14
C CYS A 336 8.68 -6.94 17.13
N LEU A 337 8.08 -7.92 17.79
CA LEU A 337 7.01 -7.76 18.78
C LEU A 337 7.53 -8.01 20.21
#